data_f08ea3ac687380f73629ca2f82beae4d
#
_entry.id   f08ea3ac687380f73629ca2f82beae4d
#
_cell.length_a   1.000
_cell.length_b   1.000
_cell.length_c   1.000
_cell.angle_alpha   90.00
_cell.angle_beta   90.00
_cell.angle_gamma   90.00
#
_symmetry.space_group_name_H-M   'P 1'
#
loop_
_entity.id
_entity.type
_entity.pdbx_description
1 polymer ?
#
loop_
_entity_poly.entity_id
_entity_poly.type
_entity_poly.pdbx_seq_one_letter_code
_entity_poly.pdbx_strand_id
1 'polypeptide(L)'
;MRIGRGLWLPLVAALLGATAGAGTAWVVDDEPGGPGTTEDPLGVNIPFENLDCTGQAVYVLGYGDTAQKIASTAINYSADDVRYLSTEDSCDTYWAPSGAEHAAYVAYKGPYASPTEPCVERMSSKRDDVVVLDEDAHGYVQCVCWIPLVDLPVLRPSNETNPQLAIWVRALQNAFIDLDTADQREGGFRPGDVTGIFNEQTERRVREFQEEDADFNPGTGIVEFETWKAIVDNLCG
;
A
#
# COMPACT_ATOMS: atom_id res chain seq x y z
N MET A 1 8.13 56.17 -25.37
CA MET A 1 8.39 57.17 -24.32
C MET A 1 9.21 56.52 -23.22
N ARG A 2 10.51 56.88 -23.13
CA ARG A 2 11.45 57.03 -21.99
C ARG A 2 11.44 55.91 -20.93
N ILE A 3 12.43 55.05 -20.86
CA ILE A 3 13.83 55.18 -20.28
C ILE A 3 13.80 55.21 -18.75
N GLY A 4 14.46 54.24 -18.13
CA GLY A 4 14.83 54.22 -16.72
C GLY A 4 15.79 53.06 -16.40
N ARG A 5 17.08 53.29 -16.65
CA ARG A 5 18.25 52.50 -16.23
C ARG A 5 18.45 52.66 -14.72
N GLY A 6 18.88 51.58 -14.05
CA GLY A 6 19.39 51.65 -12.70
C GLY A 6 20.31 50.46 -12.38
N LEU A 7 21.56 50.60 -12.78
CA LEU A 7 22.69 49.78 -12.38
C LEU A 7 23.09 50.19 -10.95
N TRP A 8 23.21 49.23 -10.03
CA TRP A 8 24.03 49.41 -8.83
C TRP A 8 24.64 48.06 -8.45
N LEU A 9 25.94 47.93 -8.67
CA LEU A 9 26.87 47.05 -7.97
C LEU A 9 27.38 47.75 -6.73
N PRO A 10 27.70 47.06 -5.67
CA PRO A 10 29.03 47.21 -5.09
C PRO A 10 29.76 45.89 -4.83
N LEU A 11 31.01 45.93 -5.18
CA LEU A 11 32.11 45.10 -4.71
C LEU A 11 32.28 45.27 -3.18
N VAL A 12 32.53 44.17 -2.44
CA VAL A 12 33.30 44.19 -1.20
C VAL A 12 34.06 42.86 -1.03
N ALA A 13 35.30 42.96 -1.26
CA ALA A 13 36.49 42.59 -0.51
C ALA A 13 36.58 41.26 0.24
N ALA A 14 37.56 40.48 -0.19
CA ALA A 14 38.16 39.35 0.48
C ALA A 14 38.82 39.78 1.82
N LEU A 15 38.62 38.95 2.84
CA LEU A 15 39.49 38.91 4.01
C LEU A 15 39.89 37.46 4.27
N LEU A 16 41.15 37.20 3.95
CA LEU A 16 41.91 36.02 4.36
C LEU A 16 42.21 36.13 5.86
N GLY A 17 41.67 35.24 6.65
CA GLY A 17 42.01 35.03 8.03
C GLY A 17 42.45 33.59 8.25
N ALA A 18 43.75 33.35 8.19
CA ALA A 18 44.36 32.11 8.64
C ALA A 18 44.49 32.16 10.16
N THR A 19 43.73 31.34 10.86
CA THR A 19 43.99 31.02 12.27
C THR A 19 44.28 29.52 12.36
N ALA A 20 45.55 29.24 12.65
CA ALA A 20 45.99 27.94 13.14
C ALA A 20 45.37 27.73 14.51
N GLY A 21 44.41 26.83 14.62
CA GLY A 21 43.77 26.39 15.87
C GLY A 21 44.09 24.94 16.12
N ALA A 22 44.79 24.68 17.21
CA ALA A 22 45.19 23.38 17.69
C ALA A 22 44.05 22.35 17.72
N GLY A 23 44.32 21.16 17.21
CA GLY A 23 43.41 20.03 17.23
C GLY A 23 43.07 19.63 18.65
N THR A 24 41.81 19.74 19.00
CA THR A 24 41.20 18.92 20.03
C THR A 24 40.61 17.72 19.29
N ALA A 25 41.28 16.58 19.43
CA ALA A 25 40.70 15.30 19.08
C ALA A 25 39.44 15.13 19.95
N TRP A 26 38.29 15.23 19.30
CA TRP A 26 37.04 14.74 19.91
C TRP A 26 37.16 13.23 19.96
N VAL A 27 37.39 12.72 21.17
CA VAL A 27 37.11 11.32 21.46
C VAL A 27 35.61 11.18 21.29
N VAL A 28 35.21 10.55 20.24
CA VAL A 28 33.84 10.03 20.11
C VAL A 28 33.76 8.93 21.16
N ASP A 29 33.14 9.25 22.30
CA ASP A 29 32.69 8.20 23.21
C ASP A 29 31.73 7.33 22.42
N ASP A 30 32.14 6.11 22.13
CA ASP A 30 31.26 5.02 21.71
C ASP A 30 30.25 4.81 22.86
N GLU A 31 29.11 5.48 22.80
CA GLU A 31 27.98 5.11 23.64
C GLU A 31 27.49 3.72 23.17
N PRO A 32 27.54 2.70 24.06
CA PRO A 32 27.06 1.38 23.69
C PRO A 32 25.53 1.37 23.65
N GLY A 33 24.99 1.25 22.45
CA GLY A 33 23.69 0.60 22.25
C GLY A 33 22.46 1.46 22.46
N GLY A 34 22.20 2.39 21.55
CA GLY A 34 20.81 2.65 21.11
C GLY A 34 20.31 1.43 20.31
N PRO A 35 18.98 1.17 20.26
CA PRO A 35 18.43 0.06 19.48
C PRO A 35 18.94 0.18 18.04
N GLY A 36 19.59 -0.89 17.57
CA GLY A 36 20.47 -0.89 16.42
C GLY A 36 19.88 -0.17 15.21
N THR A 37 20.57 0.87 14.78
CA THR A 37 20.47 1.33 13.40
C THR A 37 21.06 0.22 12.55
N THR A 38 20.21 -0.66 12.05
CA THR A 38 20.60 -1.67 11.07
C THR A 38 21.21 -0.90 9.91
N GLU A 39 22.47 -1.18 9.58
CA GLU A 39 23.18 -0.51 8.49
C GLU A 39 22.35 -0.64 7.21
N ASP A 40 22.08 0.47 6.51
CA ASP A 40 21.32 0.48 5.25
C ASP A 40 21.99 -0.42 4.20
N PRO A 41 21.52 -1.65 3.97
CA PRO A 41 22.21 -2.61 3.12
C PRO A 41 22.20 -2.21 1.64
N LEU A 42 21.26 -1.35 1.25
CA LEU A 42 21.14 -0.88 -0.14
C LEU A 42 21.73 0.52 -0.36
N GLY A 43 22.06 1.26 0.68
CA GLY A 43 22.58 2.63 0.58
C GLY A 43 21.60 3.60 -0.09
N VAL A 44 20.30 3.42 0.09
CA VAL A 44 19.26 4.20 -0.60
C VAL A 44 18.81 5.45 0.16
N ASN A 45 19.36 5.69 1.34
CA ASN A 45 19.01 6.82 2.20
C ASN A 45 17.52 6.85 2.60
N ILE A 46 16.94 5.67 2.76
CA ILE A 46 15.61 5.41 3.30
C ILE A 46 15.82 4.58 4.57
N PRO A 47 15.11 4.82 5.68
CA PRO A 47 15.27 4.02 6.89
C PRO A 47 15.07 2.53 6.61
N PHE A 48 16.06 1.72 7.03
CA PHE A 48 16.01 0.27 6.98
C PHE A 48 15.58 -0.27 8.35
N GLU A 49 14.52 -1.05 8.39
CA GLU A 49 13.99 -1.60 9.63
C GLU A 49 13.28 -2.93 9.34
N ASN A 50 13.83 -4.02 9.85
CA ASN A 50 13.19 -5.33 9.81
C ASN A 50 12.07 -5.41 10.86
N LEU A 51 11.03 -6.15 10.57
CA LEU A 51 9.81 -6.21 11.36
C LEU A 51 9.56 -7.62 11.90
N ASP A 52 9.27 -7.72 13.19
CA ASP A 52 8.83 -8.95 13.82
C ASP A 52 7.34 -9.23 13.55
N CYS A 53 6.92 -10.50 13.69
CA CYS A 53 5.52 -10.91 13.63
C CYS A 53 4.75 -10.41 14.86
N THR A 54 4.11 -9.27 14.74
CA THR A 54 3.44 -8.57 15.85
C THR A 54 1.93 -8.50 15.72
N GLY A 55 1.36 -9.00 14.63
CA GLY A 55 -0.05 -8.82 14.28
C GLY A 55 -0.40 -7.40 13.80
N GLN A 56 0.59 -6.50 13.70
CA GLN A 56 0.40 -5.17 13.15
C GLN A 56 0.28 -5.20 11.63
N ALA A 57 -0.30 -4.16 11.04
CA ALA A 57 -0.42 -4.05 9.59
C ALA A 57 0.67 -3.14 9.00
N VAL A 58 1.09 -3.44 7.78
CA VAL A 58 1.94 -2.58 6.98
C VAL A 58 1.31 -2.29 5.63
N TYR A 59 1.55 -1.10 5.11
CA TYR A 59 1.16 -0.72 3.76
C TYR A 59 2.35 -0.91 2.83
N VAL A 60 2.29 -1.94 1.99
CA VAL A 60 3.35 -2.29 1.03
C VAL A 60 3.29 -1.33 -0.14
N LEU A 61 4.35 -0.58 -0.39
CA LEU A 61 4.45 0.41 -1.47
C LEU A 61 5.11 -0.17 -2.73
N GLY A 62 5.85 -1.23 -2.57
CA GLY A 62 6.51 -1.96 -3.64
C GLY A 62 7.64 -2.83 -3.11
N TYR A 63 8.17 -3.64 -4.00
CA TYR A 63 9.17 -4.65 -3.67
C TYR A 63 10.21 -4.77 -4.78
N GLY A 64 11.37 -5.32 -4.47
CA GLY A 64 12.44 -5.54 -5.44
C GLY A 64 13.73 -6.02 -4.81
N ASP A 65 14.67 -6.40 -5.68
CA ASP A 65 15.96 -7.01 -5.28
C ASP A 65 17.12 -6.00 -5.36
N THR A 66 16.84 -4.75 -5.71
CA THR A 66 17.89 -3.74 -5.96
C THR A 66 17.57 -2.40 -5.32
N ALA A 67 18.64 -1.68 -4.94
CA ALA A 67 18.59 -0.30 -4.48
C ALA A 67 17.76 0.61 -5.38
N GLN A 68 17.96 0.50 -6.70
CA GLN A 68 17.25 1.32 -7.68
C GLN A 68 15.73 1.08 -7.64
N LYS A 69 15.31 -0.17 -7.48
CA LYS A 69 13.88 -0.52 -7.43
C LYS A 69 13.22 0.07 -6.17
N ILE A 70 13.84 -0.10 -5.00
CA ILE A 70 13.35 0.45 -3.73
C ILE A 70 13.35 1.98 -3.75
N ALA A 71 14.45 2.61 -4.19
CA ALA A 71 14.53 4.07 -4.31
C ALA A 71 13.47 4.64 -5.26
N SER A 72 13.22 4.00 -6.42
CA SER A 72 12.18 4.43 -7.36
C SER A 72 10.77 4.32 -6.78
N THR A 73 10.53 3.35 -5.93
CA THR A 73 9.26 3.23 -5.20
C THR A 73 9.09 4.39 -4.23
N ALA A 74 10.11 4.68 -3.41
CA ALA A 74 10.06 5.74 -2.41
C ALA A 74 9.87 7.15 -3.00
N ILE A 75 10.44 7.44 -4.17
CA ILE A 75 10.28 8.75 -4.85
C ILE A 75 8.80 9.07 -5.15
N ASN A 76 7.96 8.07 -5.33
CA ASN A 76 6.54 8.25 -5.62
C ASN A 76 5.70 8.55 -4.37
N TYR A 77 6.28 8.43 -3.19
CA TYR A 77 5.65 8.66 -1.90
C TYR A 77 6.39 9.74 -1.11
N SER A 78 5.75 10.34 -0.13
CA SER A 78 6.42 11.29 0.76
C SER A 78 7.54 10.55 1.50
N ALA A 79 8.79 11.00 1.31
CA ALA A 79 9.98 10.29 1.80
C ALA A 79 10.01 10.12 3.32
N ASP A 80 9.28 10.96 4.05
CA ASP A 80 9.33 11.00 5.52
C ASP A 80 8.66 9.78 6.19
N ASP A 81 7.76 9.07 5.46
CA ASP A 81 7.00 7.95 6.01
C ASP A 81 7.41 6.60 5.43
N VAL A 82 8.30 6.59 4.44
CA VAL A 82 8.71 5.36 3.75
C VAL A 82 9.89 4.72 4.47
N ARG A 83 9.80 3.43 4.69
CA ARG A 83 10.86 2.54 5.19
C ARG A 83 11.02 1.37 4.25
N TYR A 84 12.08 0.59 4.42
CA TYR A 84 12.22 -0.68 3.75
C TYR A 84 12.81 -1.74 4.68
N LEU A 85 12.56 -2.98 4.35
CA LEU A 85 12.99 -4.15 5.12
C LEU A 85 13.58 -5.22 4.20
N SER A 86 14.32 -6.15 4.79
CA SER A 86 14.67 -7.44 4.18
C SER A 86 13.54 -8.44 4.45
N THR A 87 13.07 -9.13 3.42
CA THR A 87 12.04 -10.16 3.57
C THR A 87 12.57 -11.41 4.28
N GLU A 88 13.87 -11.69 4.14
CA GLU A 88 14.55 -12.83 4.79
C GLU A 88 14.70 -12.63 6.31
N ASP A 89 14.92 -11.36 6.74
CA ASP A 89 15.19 -11.03 8.14
C ASP A 89 13.96 -10.43 8.86
N SER A 90 12.80 -10.42 8.22
CA SER A 90 11.56 -9.92 8.78
C SER A 90 10.55 -11.03 9.01
N CYS A 91 9.38 -10.70 9.57
CA CYS A 91 8.27 -11.62 9.73
C CYS A 91 8.02 -12.43 8.47
N ASP A 92 7.94 -13.77 8.59
CA ASP A 92 7.68 -14.69 7.47
C ASP A 92 6.20 -14.64 7.05
N THR A 93 5.79 -13.46 6.61
CA THR A 93 4.47 -13.23 6.04
C THR A 93 4.54 -13.12 4.51
N TYR A 94 3.41 -13.20 3.83
CA TYR A 94 3.37 -13.10 2.38
C TYR A 94 3.48 -11.65 1.90
N TRP A 95 4.69 -11.24 1.53
CA TRP A 95 5.00 -9.85 1.19
C TRP A 95 4.58 -9.41 -0.22
N ALA A 96 4.34 -10.33 -1.12
CA ALA A 96 4.16 -10.00 -2.54
C ALA A 96 3.01 -10.78 -3.19
N PRO A 97 1.75 -10.42 -2.90
CA PRO A 97 0.58 -11.13 -3.43
C PRO A 97 0.45 -11.11 -4.96
N SER A 98 1.12 -10.19 -5.65
CA SER A 98 0.96 -10.02 -7.09
C SER A 98 2.06 -10.66 -7.96
N GLY A 99 2.75 -11.71 -7.46
CA GLY A 99 3.63 -12.55 -8.28
C GLY A 99 5.13 -12.25 -8.19
N ALA A 100 5.57 -11.43 -7.21
CA ALA A 100 6.98 -11.28 -6.89
C ALA A 100 7.33 -12.16 -5.68
N GLU A 101 7.13 -13.45 -5.81
CA GLU A 101 7.19 -14.45 -4.74
C GLU A 101 8.51 -14.47 -3.95
N HIS A 102 9.55 -13.74 -4.36
CA HIS A 102 10.88 -13.77 -3.75
C HIS A 102 11.62 -12.43 -3.82
N ALA A 103 10.91 -11.31 -3.70
CA ALA A 103 11.61 -10.03 -3.62
C ALA A 103 12.43 -9.96 -2.32
N ALA A 104 13.72 -9.64 -2.41
CA ALA A 104 14.60 -9.57 -1.26
C ALA A 104 14.25 -8.40 -0.31
N TYR A 105 13.63 -7.35 -0.84
CA TYR A 105 13.31 -6.14 -0.08
C TYR A 105 11.90 -5.63 -0.39
N VAL A 106 11.28 -5.06 0.63
CA VAL A 106 9.96 -4.41 0.54
C VAL A 106 10.06 -2.98 1.05
N ALA A 107 9.54 -2.03 0.27
CA ALA A 107 9.30 -0.65 0.73
C ALA A 107 7.88 -0.57 1.31
N TYR A 108 7.74 0.03 2.49
CA TYR A 108 6.49 0.04 3.24
C TYR A 108 6.27 1.34 4.03
N LYS A 109 5.05 1.54 4.50
CA LYS A 109 4.67 2.48 5.56
C LYS A 109 4.11 1.71 6.76
N GLY A 110 4.24 2.28 7.93
CA GLY A 110 3.80 1.68 9.19
C GLY A 110 4.98 1.30 10.07
N PRO A 111 4.86 0.29 10.97
CA PRO A 111 3.65 -0.54 11.17
C PRO A 111 2.49 0.20 11.82
N TYR A 112 1.26 -0.25 11.51
CA TYR A 112 -0.01 0.29 12.04
C TYR A 112 -0.63 -0.70 13.02
N ALA A 113 -1.33 -0.19 14.03
CA ALA A 113 -1.98 -1.04 15.04
C ALA A 113 -3.09 -1.94 14.47
N SER A 114 -3.67 -1.58 13.34
CA SER A 114 -4.70 -2.36 12.64
C SER A 114 -4.68 -2.08 11.13
N PRO A 115 -5.26 -2.93 10.28
CA PRO A 115 -5.38 -2.70 8.85
C PRO A 115 -6.27 -1.52 8.43
N THR A 116 -7.06 -0.94 9.32
CA THR A 116 -8.05 0.11 8.95
C THR A 116 -7.39 1.32 8.27
N GLU A 117 -6.37 1.90 8.89
CA GLU A 117 -5.71 3.09 8.35
C GLU A 117 -5.02 2.83 7.00
N PRO A 118 -4.15 1.80 6.86
CA PRO A 118 -3.55 1.50 5.57
C PRO A 118 -4.56 1.06 4.51
N CYS A 119 -5.67 0.43 4.88
CA CYS A 119 -6.74 0.10 3.93
C CYS A 119 -7.44 1.35 3.38
N VAL A 120 -7.73 2.34 4.22
CA VAL A 120 -8.29 3.62 3.76
C VAL A 120 -7.31 4.32 2.79
N GLU A 121 -6.01 4.34 3.10
CA GLU A 121 -5.00 4.90 2.21
C GLU A 121 -4.93 4.13 0.88
N ARG A 122 -4.87 2.81 0.91
CA ARG A 122 -4.89 1.94 -0.27
C ARG A 122 -6.08 2.21 -1.17
N MET A 123 -7.27 2.27 -0.61
CA MET A 123 -8.50 2.48 -1.39
C MET A 123 -8.61 3.87 -2.00
N SER A 124 -7.79 4.83 -1.58
CA SER A 124 -7.68 6.15 -2.19
C SER A 124 -6.57 6.24 -3.25
N SER A 125 -5.49 5.45 -3.13
CA SER A 125 -4.28 5.58 -3.94
C SER A 125 -4.27 4.77 -5.23
N LYS A 126 -5.11 3.75 -5.36
CA LYS A 126 -5.21 2.82 -6.50
C LYS A 126 -4.03 1.86 -6.66
N ARG A 127 -3.15 1.76 -5.70
CA ARG A 127 -1.96 0.89 -5.74
C ARG A 127 -1.78 0.22 -4.40
N ASP A 128 -1.03 -0.85 -4.44
CA ASP A 128 -0.32 -1.43 -3.34
C ASP A 128 -1.20 -2.27 -2.39
N ASP A 129 -0.56 -3.02 -1.54
CA ASP A 129 -1.21 -4.04 -0.74
C ASP A 129 -1.07 -3.73 0.75
N VAL A 130 -2.01 -4.20 1.55
CA VAL A 130 -1.92 -4.19 3.00
C VAL A 130 -1.64 -5.61 3.47
N VAL A 131 -0.65 -5.78 4.32
CA VAL A 131 -0.22 -7.07 4.86
C VAL A 131 -0.25 -7.01 6.37
N VAL A 132 -0.67 -8.09 7.03
CA VAL A 132 -0.53 -8.27 8.48
C VAL A 132 0.76 -9.04 8.76
N LEU A 133 1.51 -8.57 9.76
CA LEU A 133 2.73 -9.18 10.24
C LEU A 133 2.39 -10.41 11.11
N ASP A 134 2.03 -11.50 10.45
CA ASP A 134 1.59 -12.73 11.08
C ASP A 134 2.13 -13.92 10.26
N GLU A 135 2.84 -14.85 10.91
CA GLU A 135 3.39 -16.05 10.28
C GLU A 135 2.33 -16.97 9.69
N ASP A 136 1.12 -16.94 10.26
CA ASP A 136 -0.02 -17.72 9.80
C ASP A 136 -0.86 -17.02 8.70
N ALA A 137 -0.59 -15.74 8.43
CA ALA A 137 -1.32 -14.95 7.46
C ALA A 137 -0.79 -15.16 6.04
N HIS A 138 -1.35 -16.09 5.31
CA HIS A 138 -0.97 -16.43 3.94
C HIS A 138 -1.60 -15.54 2.86
N GLY A 139 -1.83 -14.28 3.13
CA GLY A 139 -2.43 -13.42 2.13
C GLY A 139 -2.39 -11.92 2.47
N TYR A 140 -2.72 -11.10 1.49
CA TYR A 140 -2.94 -9.70 1.71
C TYR A 140 -4.31 -9.46 2.38
N VAL A 141 -4.44 -8.32 3.03
CA VAL A 141 -5.68 -7.94 3.72
C VAL A 141 -6.77 -7.58 2.71
N GLN A 142 -7.93 -8.20 2.84
CA GLN A 142 -9.14 -7.78 2.13
C GLN A 142 -9.64 -6.47 2.74
N CYS A 143 -9.28 -5.35 2.12
CA CYS A 143 -9.55 -4.03 2.69
C CYS A 143 -11.04 -3.72 2.87
N VAL A 144 -11.94 -4.36 2.13
CA VAL A 144 -13.39 -4.20 2.35
C VAL A 144 -13.84 -4.64 3.75
N CYS A 145 -13.08 -5.55 4.38
CA CYS A 145 -13.33 -6.01 5.74
C CYS A 145 -12.96 -4.98 6.84
N TRP A 146 -12.16 -3.98 6.48
CA TRP A 146 -11.59 -3.02 7.42
C TRP A 146 -12.09 -1.59 7.23
N ILE A 147 -12.93 -1.38 6.23
CA ILE A 147 -13.53 -0.08 5.95
C ILE A 147 -14.97 -0.07 6.47
N PRO A 148 -15.38 0.97 7.20
CA PRO A 148 -16.76 1.07 7.67
C PRO A 148 -17.74 0.94 6.50
N LEU A 149 -18.76 0.12 6.63
CA LEU A 149 -19.75 -0.15 5.57
C LEU A 149 -20.38 1.13 5.00
N VAL A 150 -20.54 2.17 5.85
CA VAL A 150 -21.10 3.46 5.44
C VAL A 150 -20.22 4.25 4.48
N ASP A 151 -18.93 3.91 4.41
CA ASP A 151 -17.94 4.54 3.54
C ASP A 151 -17.75 3.79 2.22
N LEU A 152 -18.37 2.60 2.09
CA LEU A 152 -18.31 1.81 0.86
C LEU A 152 -19.24 2.42 -0.21
N PRO A 153 -18.73 2.67 -1.42
CA PRO A 153 -19.52 3.34 -2.44
C PRO A 153 -20.57 2.44 -3.07
N VAL A 154 -21.64 3.06 -3.58
CA VAL A 154 -22.57 2.36 -4.47
C VAL A 154 -21.90 2.10 -5.81
N LEU A 155 -21.87 0.82 -6.23
CA LEU A 155 -21.34 0.42 -7.53
C LEU A 155 -22.48 0.01 -8.47
N ARG A 156 -22.41 0.50 -9.70
CA ARG A 156 -23.40 0.24 -10.74
C ARG A 156 -22.73 -0.25 -12.00
N PRO A 157 -23.41 -1.11 -12.79
CA PRO A 157 -22.91 -1.55 -14.09
C PRO A 157 -22.51 -0.37 -14.96
N SER A 158 -21.34 -0.45 -15.57
CA SER A 158 -20.80 0.55 -16.49
C SER A 158 -19.78 -0.13 -17.39
N ASN A 159 -19.87 0.11 -18.68
CA ASN A 159 -18.89 -0.38 -19.66
C ASN A 159 -17.65 0.55 -19.73
N GLU A 160 -17.63 1.62 -18.94
CA GLU A 160 -16.54 2.58 -18.89
C GLU A 160 -15.81 2.49 -17.55
N THR A 161 -14.51 2.67 -17.59
CA THR A 161 -13.70 2.78 -16.38
C THR A 161 -13.98 4.12 -15.70
N ASN A 162 -14.59 4.09 -14.52
CA ASN A 162 -14.61 5.26 -13.64
C ASN A 162 -13.35 5.23 -12.77
N PRO A 163 -12.38 6.15 -12.97
CA PRO A 163 -11.12 6.13 -12.22
C PRO A 163 -11.28 6.22 -10.70
N GLN A 164 -12.37 6.86 -10.22
CA GLN A 164 -12.65 7.00 -8.78
C GLN A 164 -13.23 5.72 -8.16
N LEU A 165 -13.96 4.94 -8.96
CA LEU A 165 -14.59 3.70 -8.52
C LEU A 165 -13.81 2.45 -8.90
N ALA A 166 -12.83 2.55 -9.80
CA ALA A 166 -12.10 1.39 -10.32
C ALA A 166 -11.43 0.56 -9.22
N ILE A 167 -10.92 1.20 -8.16
CA ILE A 167 -10.33 0.50 -7.03
C ILE A 167 -11.37 -0.32 -6.25
N TRP A 168 -12.54 0.25 -6.05
CA TRP A 168 -13.66 -0.40 -5.38
C TRP A 168 -14.24 -1.55 -6.18
N VAL A 169 -14.30 -1.39 -7.52
CA VAL A 169 -14.70 -2.48 -8.42
C VAL A 169 -13.68 -3.61 -8.37
N ARG A 170 -12.37 -3.32 -8.34
CA ARG A 170 -11.35 -4.36 -8.14
C ARG A 170 -11.47 -5.05 -6.79
N ALA A 171 -11.74 -4.29 -5.73
CA ALA A 171 -11.95 -4.88 -4.41
C ALA A 171 -13.16 -5.82 -4.39
N LEU A 172 -14.26 -5.44 -5.04
CA LEU A 172 -15.42 -6.30 -5.23
C LEU A 172 -15.07 -7.57 -6.03
N GLN A 173 -14.35 -7.41 -7.14
CA GLN A 173 -13.94 -8.53 -8.00
C GLN A 173 -13.01 -9.49 -7.26
N ASN A 174 -12.08 -8.99 -6.44
CA ASN A 174 -11.23 -9.81 -5.58
C ASN A 174 -12.04 -10.53 -4.50
N ALA A 175 -13.00 -9.86 -3.87
CA ALA A 175 -13.89 -10.49 -2.90
C ALA A 175 -14.64 -11.69 -3.52
N PHE A 176 -15.11 -11.55 -4.77
CA PHE A 176 -15.73 -12.67 -5.48
C PHE A 176 -14.77 -13.80 -5.82
N ILE A 177 -13.48 -13.53 -6.08
CA ILE A 177 -12.50 -14.61 -6.25
C ILE A 177 -12.41 -15.46 -4.99
N ASP A 178 -12.34 -14.81 -3.82
CA ASP A 178 -12.20 -15.52 -2.54
C ASP A 178 -13.47 -16.29 -2.20
N LEU A 179 -14.65 -15.68 -2.35
CA LEU A 179 -15.94 -16.35 -2.14
C LEU A 179 -16.13 -17.53 -3.11
N ASP A 180 -15.87 -17.33 -4.42
CA ASP A 180 -16.02 -18.38 -5.42
C ASP A 180 -15.01 -19.53 -5.23
N THR A 181 -13.82 -19.22 -4.71
CA THR A 181 -12.80 -20.22 -4.36
C THR A 181 -13.22 -21.02 -3.13
N ALA A 182 -13.73 -20.35 -2.09
CA ALA A 182 -14.24 -21.02 -0.88
C ALA A 182 -15.40 -21.96 -1.21
N ASP A 183 -16.31 -21.54 -2.08
CA ASP A 183 -17.47 -22.32 -2.51
C ASP A 183 -17.17 -23.33 -3.64
N GLN A 184 -15.94 -23.34 -4.15
CA GLN A 184 -15.54 -24.15 -5.31
C GLN A 184 -16.47 -23.94 -6.52
N ARG A 185 -16.92 -22.70 -6.74
CA ARG A 185 -17.91 -22.34 -7.77
C ARG A 185 -17.35 -22.57 -9.17
N GLU A 186 -18.04 -23.43 -9.94
CA GLU A 186 -17.69 -23.66 -11.33
C GLU A 186 -17.97 -22.40 -12.17
N GLY A 187 -16.97 -21.91 -12.90
CA GLY A 187 -17.08 -20.68 -13.69
C GLY A 187 -17.04 -19.38 -12.87
N GLY A 188 -16.65 -19.45 -11.59
CA GLY A 188 -16.47 -18.28 -10.72
C GLY A 188 -15.38 -17.32 -11.20
N PHE A 189 -15.27 -16.19 -10.50
CA PHE A 189 -14.26 -15.16 -10.76
C PHE A 189 -12.85 -15.70 -10.58
N ARG A 190 -11.92 -15.21 -11.41
CA ARG A 190 -10.50 -15.58 -11.39
C ARG A 190 -9.63 -14.32 -11.43
N PRO A 191 -8.34 -14.41 -11.06
CA PRO A 191 -7.45 -13.24 -11.07
C PRO A 191 -7.42 -12.44 -12.38
N GLY A 192 -7.59 -13.11 -13.53
CA GLY A 192 -7.67 -12.46 -14.84
C GLY A 192 -8.94 -11.62 -15.09
N ASP A 193 -9.97 -11.79 -14.25
CA ASP A 193 -11.24 -11.06 -14.35
C ASP A 193 -11.23 -9.74 -13.57
N VAL A 194 -10.16 -9.46 -12.81
CA VAL A 194 -10.01 -8.23 -12.02
C VAL A 194 -9.62 -7.05 -12.89
N THR A 195 -10.60 -6.42 -13.49
CA THR A 195 -10.40 -5.34 -14.47
C THR A 195 -10.56 -3.93 -13.90
N GLY A 196 -11.30 -3.79 -12.78
CA GLY A 196 -11.74 -2.51 -12.25
C GLY A 196 -12.87 -1.87 -13.07
N ILE A 197 -13.48 -2.62 -13.98
CA ILE A 197 -14.66 -2.22 -14.77
C ILE A 197 -15.84 -3.05 -14.29
N PHE A 198 -16.93 -2.39 -13.93
CA PHE A 198 -18.17 -3.05 -13.56
C PHE A 198 -18.95 -3.46 -14.84
N ASN A 199 -18.40 -4.43 -15.53
CA ASN A 199 -18.93 -4.96 -16.79
C ASN A 199 -20.07 -5.97 -16.57
N GLU A 200 -20.61 -6.53 -17.65
CA GLU A 200 -21.69 -7.52 -17.62
C GLU A 200 -21.32 -8.78 -16.80
N GLN A 201 -20.06 -9.20 -16.81
CA GLN A 201 -19.61 -10.35 -16.00
C GLN A 201 -19.70 -10.03 -14.52
N THR A 202 -19.22 -8.85 -14.11
CA THR A 202 -19.31 -8.37 -12.71
C THR A 202 -20.77 -8.19 -12.30
N GLU A 203 -21.61 -7.58 -13.16
CA GLU A 203 -23.04 -7.41 -12.90
C GLU A 203 -23.76 -8.75 -12.69
N ARG A 204 -23.50 -9.71 -13.57
CA ARG A 204 -24.09 -11.05 -13.46
C ARG A 204 -23.70 -11.71 -12.15
N ARG A 205 -22.40 -11.67 -11.78
CA ARG A 205 -21.96 -12.29 -10.52
C ARG A 205 -22.56 -11.60 -9.29
N VAL A 206 -22.74 -10.28 -9.34
CA VAL A 206 -23.45 -9.53 -8.27
C VAL A 206 -24.90 -10.01 -8.14
N ARG A 207 -25.61 -10.20 -9.26
CA ARG A 207 -27.00 -10.71 -9.23
C ARG A 207 -27.06 -12.11 -8.65
N GLU A 208 -26.19 -13.02 -9.11
CA GLU A 208 -26.09 -14.37 -8.59
C GLU A 208 -25.85 -14.38 -7.09
N PHE A 209 -24.87 -13.58 -6.61
CA PHE A 209 -24.62 -13.44 -5.17
C PHE A 209 -25.83 -12.91 -4.41
N GLN A 210 -26.50 -11.89 -4.93
CA GLN A 210 -27.69 -11.32 -4.31
C GLN A 210 -28.82 -12.34 -4.17
N GLU A 211 -29.03 -13.17 -5.20
CA GLU A 211 -30.13 -14.14 -5.23
C GLU A 211 -29.82 -15.41 -4.43
N GLU A 212 -28.57 -15.89 -4.48
CA GLU A 212 -28.18 -17.17 -3.91
C GLU A 212 -27.64 -17.05 -2.49
N ASP A 213 -26.80 -16.04 -2.25
CA ASP A 213 -26.01 -15.93 -1.02
C ASP A 213 -26.56 -14.86 -0.05
N ALA A 214 -27.30 -13.87 -0.56
CA ALA A 214 -27.82 -12.74 0.22
C ALA A 214 -29.35 -12.68 0.32
N ASP A 215 -30.07 -13.65 -0.26
CA ASP A 215 -31.54 -13.72 -0.27
C ASP A 215 -32.27 -12.50 -0.87
N PHE A 216 -31.62 -11.75 -1.76
CA PHE A 216 -32.21 -10.60 -2.46
C PHE A 216 -32.86 -11.06 -3.76
N ASN A 217 -34.17 -11.27 -3.78
CA ASN A 217 -34.86 -11.75 -4.96
C ASN A 217 -35.95 -10.78 -5.44
N PRO A 218 -35.83 -10.22 -6.68
CA PRO A 218 -34.75 -10.44 -7.64
C PRO A 218 -33.48 -9.63 -7.33
N GLY A 219 -32.32 -10.17 -7.71
CA GLY A 219 -31.05 -9.47 -7.64
C GLY A 219 -31.03 -8.25 -8.57
N THR A 220 -30.57 -7.11 -8.05
CA THR A 220 -30.53 -5.85 -8.82
C THR A 220 -29.30 -5.71 -9.71
N GLY A 221 -28.22 -6.41 -9.41
CA GLY A 221 -26.92 -6.23 -10.03
C GLY A 221 -26.22 -4.93 -9.61
N ILE A 222 -26.75 -4.22 -8.62
CA ILE A 222 -26.18 -3.00 -8.06
C ILE A 222 -25.63 -3.34 -6.68
N VAL A 223 -24.40 -2.89 -6.38
CA VAL A 223 -23.81 -3.06 -5.05
C VAL A 223 -24.12 -1.83 -4.22
N GLU A 224 -25.02 -1.98 -3.29
CA GLU A 224 -25.44 -0.97 -2.31
C GLU A 224 -25.05 -1.47 -0.91
N PHE A 225 -25.39 -0.70 0.12
CA PHE A 225 -25.04 -0.99 1.50
C PHE A 225 -25.36 -2.45 1.92
N GLU A 226 -26.57 -2.92 1.63
CA GLU A 226 -26.97 -4.29 2.02
C GLU A 226 -26.17 -5.36 1.27
N THR A 227 -25.85 -5.12 -0.02
CA THR A 227 -25.00 -6.02 -0.79
C THR A 227 -23.58 -6.06 -0.24
N TRP A 228 -23.01 -4.87 0.06
CA TRP A 228 -21.70 -4.80 0.70
C TRP A 228 -21.69 -5.49 2.06
N LYS A 229 -22.73 -5.28 2.86
CA LYS A 229 -22.87 -5.94 4.15
C LYS A 229 -22.86 -7.46 4.00
N ALA A 230 -23.63 -8.01 3.07
CA ALA A 230 -23.65 -9.44 2.83
C ALA A 230 -22.29 -9.97 2.36
N ILE A 231 -21.58 -9.23 1.46
CA ILE A 231 -20.24 -9.60 1.02
C ILE A 231 -19.27 -9.64 2.21
N VAL A 232 -19.26 -8.60 3.05
CA VAL A 232 -18.39 -8.50 4.22
C VAL A 232 -18.70 -9.61 5.23
N ASP A 233 -19.98 -9.87 5.50
CA ASP A 233 -20.40 -10.93 6.43
C ASP A 233 -19.93 -12.33 5.96
N ASN A 234 -19.95 -12.59 4.64
CA ASN A 234 -19.49 -13.87 4.09
C ASN A 234 -17.96 -13.98 3.92
N LEU A 235 -17.28 -12.86 3.71
CA LEU A 235 -15.84 -12.83 3.43
C LEU A 235 -14.99 -12.74 4.70
N CYS A 236 -15.48 -12.04 5.71
CA CYS A 236 -14.69 -11.59 6.87
C CYS A 236 -15.16 -12.24 8.20
N GLY A 237 -16.19 -13.09 8.15
CA GLY A 237 -16.87 -13.71 9.29
C GLY A 237 -16.18 -14.90 9.92
#